data_400cf59e5bc4da632bb93b1208d9c073
#
_entry.id   400cf59e5bc4da632bb93b1208d9c073
#
_cell.length_a   1.000
_cell.length_b   1.000
_cell.length_c   1.000
_cell.angle_alpha   90.00
_cell.angle_beta   90.00
_cell.angle_gamma   90.00
#
_symmetry.space_group_name_H-M   'P 1'
#
loop_
_entity.id
_entity.type
_entity.pdbx_description
1 polymer ?
#
loop_
_entity_poly.entity_id
_entity_poly.type
_entity_poly.pdbx_seq_one_letter_code
_entity_poly.pdbx_strand_id
1 'polypeptide(L)'
;MRRDGEMVVDADGHVLEPMELWDRHLPAGGRRFKPRVVRNDWGLDTVYVGDQEIVTAPLGLLGTPGSRMDETDPAKKIPWEQAQRGGFDPVARLRDMDVEGIDVAVLYPSIGLNFWAIEDPAAAVALARAYNDWLAEYCAADPRRLAGAAMLPFQDPAGAAAELRRAARERFWPA
;
A
#
# COMPACT_ATOMS: atom_id res chain seq x y z
N MET A 1 -7.37 -27.05 2.81
CA MET A 1 -7.34 -27.85 4.05
C MET A 1 -5.97 -27.63 4.68
N ARG A 2 -5.90 -26.85 5.77
CA ARG A 2 -4.65 -26.53 6.46
C ARG A 2 -4.05 -27.82 7.03
N ARG A 3 -2.76 -28.08 6.80
CA ARG A 3 -2.07 -29.18 7.48
C ARG A 3 -1.74 -28.74 8.89
N ASP A 4 -2.07 -29.57 9.88
CA ASP A 4 -1.82 -29.24 11.28
C ASP A 4 -0.32 -28.94 11.52
N GLY A 5 -0.02 -27.75 12.04
CA GLY A 5 1.32 -27.30 12.38
C GLY A 5 2.12 -26.61 11.29
N GLU A 6 1.59 -26.44 10.07
CA GLU A 6 2.27 -25.66 9.01
C GLU A 6 1.87 -24.19 9.10
N MET A 7 2.88 -23.31 9.05
CA MET A 7 2.68 -21.85 8.95
C MET A 7 2.41 -21.48 7.49
N VAL A 8 1.35 -20.71 7.27
CA VAL A 8 0.97 -20.18 5.95
C VAL A 8 1.42 -18.72 5.85
N VAL A 9 2.30 -18.42 4.91
CA VAL A 9 2.79 -17.08 4.66
C VAL A 9 2.29 -16.62 3.30
N ASP A 10 1.53 -15.52 3.29
CA ASP A 10 1.25 -14.74 2.08
C ASP A 10 2.46 -13.83 1.83
N ALA A 11 3.25 -14.15 0.79
CA ALA A 11 4.47 -13.43 0.47
C ALA A 11 4.25 -12.29 -0.55
N ASP A 12 3.03 -12.06 -0.99
CA ASP A 12 2.66 -11.06 -2.01
C ASP A 12 1.33 -10.36 -1.67
N GLY A 13 1.12 -10.13 -0.38
CA GLY A 13 -0.04 -9.38 0.09
C GLY A 13 0.07 -7.89 -0.25
N HIS A 14 -1.06 -7.26 -0.58
CA HIS A 14 -1.09 -5.83 -0.88
C HIS A 14 -1.94 -5.04 0.13
N VAL A 15 -1.51 -3.84 0.44
CA VAL A 15 -2.35 -2.81 1.07
C VAL A 15 -2.87 -1.86 0.00
N LEU A 16 -3.94 -1.13 0.28
CA LEU A 16 -4.40 -0.02 -0.55
C LEU A 16 -4.27 1.27 0.25
N GLU A 17 -3.41 2.15 -0.23
CA GLU A 17 -3.04 3.38 0.47
C GLU A 17 -4.25 4.33 0.58
N PRO A 18 -4.76 4.63 1.79
CA PRO A 18 -5.86 5.58 1.96
C PRO A 18 -5.38 7.01 1.73
N MET A 19 -6.21 7.87 1.16
CA MET A 19 -5.80 9.26 0.84
C MET A 19 -5.44 10.06 2.09
N GLU A 20 -5.99 9.70 3.25
CA GLU A 20 -5.71 10.31 4.55
C GLU A 20 -4.27 10.10 5.03
N LEU A 21 -3.61 9.02 4.60
CA LEU A 21 -2.20 8.80 4.94
C LEU A 21 -1.32 9.96 4.48
N TRP A 22 -1.60 10.51 3.30
CA TRP A 22 -0.82 11.62 2.74
C TRP A 22 -1.01 12.91 3.52
N ASP A 23 -2.21 13.16 4.04
CA ASP A 23 -2.48 14.32 4.91
C ASP A 23 -1.75 14.22 6.25
N ARG A 24 -1.62 12.99 6.79
CA ARG A 24 -1.04 12.74 8.10
C ARG A 24 0.49 12.69 8.06
N HIS A 25 1.07 12.06 7.04
CA HIS A 25 2.49 11.71 7.04
C HIS A 25 3.34 12.55 6.08
N LEU A 26 2.74 13.25 5.09
CA LEU A 26 3.53 14.15 4.27
C LEU A 26 3.98 15.39 5.08
N PRO A 27 5.28 15.71 5.06
CA PRO A 27 5.77 16.94 5.67
C PRO A 27 5.16 18.18 4.98
N ALA A 28 5.12 19.33 5.65
CA ALA A 28 4.52 20.55 5.11
C ALA A 28 5.04 20.91 3.71
N GLY A 29 6.35 20.78 3.46
CA GLY A 29 6.97 21.02 2.15
C GLY A 29 6.63 19.96 1.10
N GLY A 30 6.18 18.78 1.51
CA GLY A 30 5.78 17.68 0.62
C GLY A 30 4.30 17.69 0.23
N ARG A 31 3.46 18.51 0.86
CA ARG A 31 2.00 18.54 0.60
C ARG A 31 1.64 18.82 -0.85
N ARG A 32 2.47 19.55 -1.57
CA ARG A 32 2.30 19.81 -3.02
C ARG A 32 2.36 18.51 -3.86
N PHE A 33 2.95 17.45 -3.34
CA PHE A 33 3.07 16.16 -3.99
C PHE A 33 1.98 15.17 -3.57
N LYS A 34 1.01 15.60 -2.75
CA LYS A 34 -0.09 14.72 -2.31
C LYS A 34 -0.76 14.09 -3.52
N PRO A 35 -0.84 12.74 -3.57
CA PRO A 35 -1.56 12.04 -4.63
C PRO A 35 -3.05 12.44 -4.65
N ARG A 36 -3.61 12.53 -5.83
CA ARG A 36 -5.03 12.78 -6.08
C ARG A 36 -5.59 11.62 -6.90
N VAL A 37 -6.76 11.14 -6.51
CA VAL A 37 -7.52 10.16 -7.31
C VAL A 37 -8.65 10.90 -8.03
N VAL A 38 -8.73 10.72 -9.34
CA VAL A 38 -9.76 11.32 -10.19
C VAL A 38 -10.41 10.21 -11.02
N ARG A 39 -11.72 10.06 -10.91
CA ARG A 39 -12.46 9.10 -11.72
C ARG A 39 -12.65 9.65 -13.12
N ASN A 40 -12.26 8.88 -14.14
CA ASN A 40 -12.42 9.26 -15.54
C ASN A 40 -13.76 8.82 -16.13
N ASP A 41 -14.05 9.26 -17.36
CA ASP A 41 -15.32 8.99 -18.06
C ASP A 41 -15.53 7.49 -18.36
N TRP A 42 -14.46 6.69 -18.34
CA TRP A 42 -14.56 5.24 -18.53
C TRP A 42 -14.81 4.48 -17.22
N GLY A 43 -14.96 5.21 -16.11
CA GLY A 43 -15.20 4.63 -14.78
C GLY A 43 -13.97 3.98 -14.17
N LEU A 44 -12.76 4.42 -14.53
CA LEU A 44 -11.48 4.04 -13.91
C LEU A 44 -10.98 5.19 -13.05
N ASP A 45 -10.23 4.86 -12.02
CA ASP A 45 -9.57 5.83 -11.17
C ASP A 45 -8.18 6.14 -11.71
N THR A 46 -7.85 7.42 -11.82
CA THR A 46 -6.54 7.90 -12.24
C THR A 46 -5.85 8.58 -11.06
N VAL A 47 -4.65 8.15 -10.76
CA VAL A 47 -3.81 8.74 -9.71
C VAL A 47 -2.88 9.78 -10.33
N TYR A 48 -2.88 10.97 -9.75
CA TYR A 48 -1.95 12.06 -10.10
C TYR A 48 -1.04 12.40 -8.93
N VAL A 49 0.22 12.72 -9.23
CA VAL A 49 1.16 13.37 -8.30
C VAL A 49 1.55 14.71 -8.92
N GLY A 50 1.16 15.82 -8.29
CA GLY A 50 1.17 17.12 -8.96
C GLY A 50 0.28 17.08 -10.20
N ASP A 51 0.85 17.38 -11.37
CA ASP A 51 0.16 17.30 -12.67
C ASP A 51 0.51 16.02 -13.46
N GLN A 52 1.40 15.19 -12.93
CA GLN A 52 1.80 13.95 -13.57
C GLN A 52 0.77 12.84 -13.31
N GLU A 53 0.27 12.21 -14.38
CA GLU A 53 -0.49 10.98 -14.30
C GLU A 53 0.45 9.81 -13.97
N ILE A 54 0.11 9.03 -12.94
CA ILE A 54 0.93 7.92 -12.45
C ILE A 54 0.35 6.58 -12.91
N VAL A 55 -0.94 6.36 -12.69
CA VAL A 55 -1.62 5.12 -13.04
C VAL A 55 -3.11 5.35 -13.23
N THR A 56 -3.70 4.64 -14.18
CA THR A 56 -5.15 4.55 -14.36
C THR A 56 -5.58 3.09 -14.25
N ALA A 57 -6.41 2.77 -13.26
CA ALA A 57 -6.85 1.40 -12.96
C ALA A 57 -8.17 1.39 -12.20
N PRO A 58 -8.86 0.24 -12.09
CA PRO A 58 -9.96 0.05 -11.15
C PRO A 58 -9.40 -0.11 -9.73
N LEU A 59 -9.01 1.00 -9.09
CA LEU A 59 -8.24 0.98 -7.84
C LEU A 59 -8.92 0.23 -6.70
N GLY A 60 -10.25 0.18 -6.68
CA GLY A 60 -11.01 -0.57 -5.68
C GLY A 60 -10.80 -2.09 -5.72
N LEU A 61 -10.16 -2.60 -6.78
CA LEU A 61 -9.76 -4.00 -6.89
C LEU A 61 -8.34 -4.28 -6.42
N LEU A 62 -7.58 -3.25 -6.09
CA LEU A 62 -6.22 -3.41 -5.58
C LEU A 62 -6.24 -3.65 -4.07
N GLY A 63 -5.31 -4.47 -3.58
CA GLY A 63 -5.20 -4.75 -2.16
C GLY A 63 -6.50 -5.31 -1.54
N THR A 64 -7.17 -6.23 -2.21
CA THR A 64 -8.49 -6.77 -1.86
C THR A 64 -8.39 -8.12 -1.12
N PRO A 65 -7.94 -8.16 0.15
CA PRO A 65 -7.91 -9.40 0.93
C PRO A 65 -9.33 -9.93 1.17
N GLY A 66 -9.48 -11.24 1.19
CA GLY A 66 -10.76 -11.88 1.45
C GLY A 66 -11.79 -11.78 0.33
N SER A 67 -11.43 -11.22 -0.83
CA SER A 67 -12.34 -11.11 -1.97
C SER A 67 -12.44 -12.41 -2.74
N ARG A 68 -13.65 -12.70 -3.20
CA ARG A 68 -13.89 -13.85 -4.09
C ARG A 68 -13.45 -13.51 -5.53
N MET A 69 -13.11 -14.53 -6.32
CA MET A 69 -12.70 -14.36 -7.73
C MET A 69 -13.74 -13.61 -8.58
N ASP A 70 -15.03 -13.84 -8.33
CA ASP A 70 -16.13 -13.16 -9.02
C ASP A 70 -16.33 -11.71 -8.56
N GLU A 71 -15.79 -11.33 -7.41
CA GLU A 71 -15.81 -9.96 -6.87
C GLU A 71 -14.66 -9.12 -7.42
N THR A 72 -13.56 -9.77 -7.83
CA THR A 72 -12.34 -9.11 -8.34
C THR A 72 -12.32 -8.94 -9.86
N ASP A 73 -13.45 -9.12 -10.56
CA ASP A 73 -13.55 -8.92 -12.01
C ASP A 73 -13.25 -7.45 -12.39
N PRO A 74 -12.17 -7.19 -13.16
CA PRO A 74 -11.81 -5.83 -13.60
C PRO A 74 -12.92 -5.13 -14.38
N ALA A 75 -13.83 -5.87 -15.01
CA ALA A 75 -14.97 -5.32 -15.73
C ALA A 75 -15.95 -4.58 -14.79
N LYS A 76 -15.97 -4.90 -13.50
CA LYS A 76 -16.82 -4.22 -12.51
C LYS A 76 -16.38 -2.80 -12.21
N LYS A 77 -15.12 -2.44 -12.53
CA LYS A 77 -14.54 -1.09 -12.34
C LYS A 77 -14.86 -0.51 -10.96
N ILE A 78 -14.62 -1.30 -9.91
CA ILE A 78 -14.88 -0.90 -8.53
C ILE A 78 -14.03 0.33 -8.21
N PRO A 79 -14.64 1.44 -7.76
CA PRO A 79 -13.91 2.64 -7.43
C PRO A 79 -13.14 2.46 -6.11
N TRP A 80 -12.10 3.28 -5.94
CA TRP A 80 -11.25 3.27 -4.77
C TRP A 80 -12.03 3.36 -3.44
N GLU A 81 -13.08 4.18 -3.38
CA GLU A 81 -13.91 4.37 -2.18
C GLU A 81 -14.69 3.11 -1.77
N GLN A 82 -14.84 2.15 -2.66
CA GLN A 82 -15.55 0.88 -2.42
C GLN A 82 -14.57 -0.29 -2.22
N ALA A 83 -13.28 -0.01 -2.06
CA ALA A 83 -12.27 -1.02 -1.80
C ALA A 83 -12.52 -1.78 -0.49
N GLN A 84 -12.05 -3.01 -0.42
CA GLN A 84 -12.14 -3.85 0.78
C GLN A 84 -11.39 -3.22 1.96
N ARG A 85 -12.03 -3.23 3.14
CA ARG A 85 -11.48 -2.59 4.34
C ARG A 85 -10.11 -3.13 4.74
N GLY A 86 -9.87 -4.43 4.59
CA GLY A 86 -8.58 -5.03 4.88
C GLY A 86 -7.41 -4.47 4.06
N GLY A 87 -7.68 -3.72 2.98
CA GLY A 87 -6.66 -2.98 2.24
C GLY A 87 -6.03 -1.84 3.05
N PHE A 88 -6.80 -1.18 3.95
CA PHE A 88 -6.38 0.02 4.70
C PHE A 88 -6.69 -0.01 6.20
N ASP A 89 -7.42 -1.01 6.68
CA ASP A 89 -7.74 -1.24 8.10
C ASP A 89 -7.06 -2.53 8.57
N PRO A 90 -6.02 -2.46 9.43
CA PRO A 90 -5.27 -3.65 9.84
C PRO A 90 -6.11 -4.63 10.67
N VAL A 91 -7.12 -4.15 11.41
CA VAL A 91 -8.01 -5.04 12.17
C VAL A 91 -8.92 -5.84 11.24
N ALA A 92 -9.41 -5.21 10.16
CA ALA A 92 -10.15 -5.91 9.13
C ALA A 92 -9.24 -6.93 8.41
N ARG A 93 -8.00 -6.54 8.06
CA ARG A 93 -7.00 -7.43 7.44
C ARG A 93 -6.74 -8.68 8.27
N LEU A 94 -6.54 -8.54 9.56
CA LEU A 94 -6.29 -9.69 10.44
C LEU A 94 -7.47 -10.65 10.47
N ARG A 95 -8.70 -10.14 10.41
CA ARG A 95 -9.91 -11.00 10.30
C ARG A 95 -9.99 -11.72 8.96
N ASP A 96 -9.66 -11.03 7.86
CA ASP A 96 -9.63 -11.63 6.54
C ASP A 96 -8.57 -12.75 6.48
N MET A 97 -7.39 -12.52 7.05
CA MET A 97 -6.33 -13.53 7.17
C MET A 97 -6.78 -14.74 8.00
N ASP A 98 -7.54 -14.53 9.08
CA ASP A 98 -8.10 -15.62 9.88
C ASP A 98 -9.08 -16.48 9.07
N VAL A 99 -9.93 -15.85 8.25
CA VAL A 99 -10.88 -16.54 7.38
C VAL A 99 -10.15 -17.37 6.31
N GLU A 100 -9.08 -16.83 5.73
CA GLU A 100 -8.30 -17.49 4.69
C GLU A 100 -7.26 -18.48 5.25
N GLY A 101 -7.01 -18.45 6.55
CA GLY A 101 -6.02 -19.32 7.20
C GLY A 101 -4.58 -18.88 6.95
N ILE A 102 -4.34 -17.58 6.74
CA ILE A 102 -3.01 -16.96 6.57
C ILE A 102 -2.47 -16.59 7.94
N ASP A 103 -1.27 -17.06 8.28
CA ASP A 103 -0.61 -16.75 9.54
C ASP A 103 0.15 -15.42 9.48
N VAL A 104 0.88 -15.19 8.40
CA VAL A 104 1.70 -14.00 8.18
C VAL A 104 1.46 -13.46 6.78
N ALA A 105 1.33 -12.15 6.63
CA ALA A 105 1.28 -11.47 5.33
C ALA A 105 2.43 -10.49 5.20
N VAL A 106 3.17 -10.57 4.08
CA VAL A 106 4.13 -9.56 3.64
C VAL A 106 3.36 -8.57 2.77
N LEU A 107 3.38 -7.29 3.16
CA LEU A 107 2.49 -6.27 2.62
C LEU A 107 3.23 -5.27 1.74
N TYR A 108 2.84 -5.21 0.48
CA TYR A 108 3.36 -4.31 -0.55
C TYR A 108 2.37 -3.17 -0.83
N PRO A 109 2.86 -2.03 -1.37
CA PRO A 109 1.97 -0.97 -1.83
C PRO A 109 1.15 -1.42 -3.04
N SER A 110 -0.01 -0.83 -3.28
CA SER A 110 -0.79 -0.96 -4.52
C SER A 110 -0.64 0.25 -5.43
N ILE A 111 -1.00 1.44 -4.96
CA ILE A 111 -0.81 2.70 -5.69
C ILE A 111 0.69 2.99 -5.83
N GLY A 112 1.41 2.86 -4.73
CA GLY A 112 2.86 3.12 -4.65
C GLY A 112 3.73 2.22 -5.52
N LEU A 113 3.23 1.07 -5.98
CA LEU A 113 3.91 0.25 -6.98
C LEU A 113 4.26 1.04 -8.24
N ASN A 114 3.47 2.06 -8.58
CA ASN A 114 3.64 2.87 -9.76
C ASN A 114 4.47 4.14 -9.51
N PHE A 115 4.92 4.39 -8.28
CA PHE A 115 5.68 5.60 -7.93
C PHE A 115 7.11 5.62 -8.50
N TRP A 116 7.57 4.51 -9.09
CA TRP A 116 8.78 4.50 -9.90
C TRP A 116 8.68 5.44 -11.11
N ALA A 117 7.46 5.76 -11.58
CA ALA A 117 7.21 6.66 -12.70
C ALA A 117 7.27 8.15 -12.30
N ILE A 118 7.34 8.49 -11.01
CA ILE A 118 7.43 9.89 -10.55
C ILE A 118 8.73 10.51 -11.06
N GLU A 119 8.63 11.64 -11.76
CA GLU A 119 9.78 12.31 -12.36
C GLU A 119 10.56 13.19 -11.35
N ASP A 120 9.86 13.77 -10.36
CA ASP A 120 10.47 14.62 -9.33
C ASP A 120 11.06 13.76 -8.19
N PRO A 121 12.41 13.69 -8.03
CA PRO A 121 13.03 12.90 -6.96
C PRO A 121 12.60 13.33 -5.57
N ALA A 122 12.33 14.63 -5.34
CA ALA A 122 11.89 15.13 -4.04
C ALA A 122 10.47 14.65 -3.72
N ALA A 123 9.60 14.53 -4.74
CA ALA A 123 8.28 13.90 -4.59
C ALA A 123 8.42 12.43 -4.24
N ALA A 124 9.25 11.68 -4.97
CA ALA A 124 9.47 10.27 -4.72
C ALA A 124 9.96 9.99 -3.29
N VAL A 125 10.93 10.77 -2.80
CA VAL A 125 11.44 10.67 -1.42
C VAL A 125 10.36 10.97 -0.39
N ALA A 126 9.59 12.06 -0.59
CA ALA A 126 8.56 12.46 0.37
C ALA A 126 7.42 11.43 0.45
N LEU A 127 7.00 10.89 -0.70
CA LEU A 127 5.93 9.90 -0.77
C LEU A 127 6.36 8.54 -0.24
N ALA A 128 7.58 8.07 -0.56
CA ALA A 128 8.11 6.83 -0.01
C ALA A 128 8.15 6.88 1.52
N ARG A 129 8.65 7.97 2.08
CA ARG A 129 8.71 8.16 3.53
C ARG A 129 7.33 8.18 4.18
N ALA A 130 6.38 8.92 3.60
CA ALA A 130 5.01 9.00 4.12
C ALA A 130 4.31 7.63 4.10
N TYR A 131 4.48 6.88 3.02
CA TYR A 131 3.97 5.51 2.93
C TYR A 131 4.59 4.61 4.00
N ASN A 132 5.90 4.63 4.16
CA ASN A 132 6.59 3.78 5.13
C ASN A 132 6.17 4.09 6.57
N ASP A 133 5.99 5.36 6.92
CA ASP A 133 5.50 5.76 8.24
C ASP A 133 4.08 5.21 8.50
N TRP A 134 3.19 5.34 7.53
CA TRP A 134 1.85 4.76 7.61
C TRP A 134 1.85 3.24 7.68
N LEU A 135 2.67 2.56 6.85
CA LEU A 135 2.73 1.10 6.84
C LEU A 135 3.25 0.55 8.17
N ALA A 136 4.20 1.25 8.80
CA ALA A 136 4.68 0.89 10.14
C ALA A 136 3.55 0.96 11.18
N GLU A 137 2.71 2.02 11.14
CA GLU A 137 1.53 2.13 12.00
C GLU A 137 0.51 1.01 11.72
N TYR A 138 0.27 0.71 10.44
CA TYR A 138 -0.63 -0.38 10.03
C TYR A 138 -0.15 -1.73 10.57
N CYS A 139 1.12 -2.07 10.38
CA CYS A 139 1.71 -3.33 10.83
C CYS A 139 1.83 -3.43 12.36
N ALA A 140 1.85 -2.31 13.08
CA ALA A 140 1.89 -2.29 14.54
C ALA A 140 0.65 -2.92 15.21
N ALA A 141 -0.45 -3.14 14.47
CA ALA A 141 -1.63 -3.82 14.97
C ALA A 141 -1.35 -5.30 15.39
N ASP A 142 -0.53 -6.00 14.63
CA ASP A 142 0.09 -7.29 15.00
C ASP A 142 1.41 -7.48 14.24
N PRO A 143 2.55 -7.07 14.83
CA PRO A 143 3.86 -7.13 14.15
C PRO A 143 4.39 -8.56 13.94
N ARG A 144 3.73 -9.58 14.49
CA ARG A 144 4.08 -11.00 14.26
C ARG A 144 3.38 -11.54 13.01
N ARG A 145 2.27 -10.91 12.60
CA ARG A 145 1.45 -11.35 11.48
C ARG A 145 1.50 -10.42 10.27
N LEU A 146 1.78 -9.12 10.47
CA LEU A 146 1.83 -8.11 9.42
C LEU A 146 3.26 -7.62 9.25
N ALA A 147 3.87 -7.94 8.12
CA ALA A 147 5.23 -7.55 7.76
C ALA A 147 5.20 -6.57 6.56
N GLY A 148 5.62 -5.33 6.77
CA GLY A 148 5.61 -4.31 5.73
C GLY A 148 6.85 -4.37 4.83
N ALA A 149 6.67 -4.25 3.52
CA ALA A 149 7.76 -4.02 2.58
C ALA A 149 7.95 -2.51 2.39
N ALA A 150 9.15 -2.00 2.73
CA ALA A 150 9.44 -0.59 2.61
C ALA A 150 9.50 -0.15 1.14
N MET A 151 8.81 0.94 0.81
CA MET A 151 8.93 1.60 -0.48
C MET A 151 10.18 2.48 -0.51
N LEU A 152 10.96 2.38 -1.58
CA LEU A 152 12.20 3.13 -1.75
C LEU A 152 12.13 4.06 -2.98
N PRO A 153 12.60 5.31 -2.87
CA PRO A 153 12.60 6.25 -3.98
C PRO A 153 13.76 5.94 -4.96
N PHE A 154 13.52 5.15 -5.99
CA PHE A 154 14.52 4.76 -6.98
C PHE A 154 15.12 5.94 -7.75
N GLN A 155 14.41 7.08 -7.80
CA GLN A 155 14.84 8.32 -8.44
C GLN A 155 16.00 9.01 -7.70
N ASP A 156 16.20 8.69 -6.43
CA ASP A 156 17.29 9.18 -5.59
C ASP A 156 17.96 8.01 -4.85
N PRO A 157 19.02 7.41 -5.40
CA PRO A 157 19.71 6.28 -4.76
C PRO A 157 20.26 6.58 -3.36
N ALA A 158 20.70 7.82 -3.11
CA ALA A 158 21.18 8.22 -1.79
C ALA A 158 20.02 8.33 -0.80
N GLY A 159 18.93 8.95 -1.22
CA GLY A 159 17.66 9.01 -0.47
C GLY A 159 17.08 7.61 -0.21
N ALA A 160 17.13 6.71 -1.20
CA ALA A 160 16.69 5.33 -1.05
C ALA A 160 17.49 4.58 0.02
N ALA A 161 18.83 4.71 0.01
CA ALA A 161 19.69 4.10 1.01
C ALA A 161 19.45 4.68 2.42
N ALA A 162 19.19 5.99 2.52
CA ALA A 162 18.85 6.64 3.79
C ALA A 162 17.51 6.16 4.33
N GLU A 163 16.50 6.08 3.46
CA GLU A 163 15.15 5.62 3.81
C GLU A 163 15.14 4.14 4.19
N LEU A 164 15.87 3.28 3.47
CA LEU A 164 16.01 1.87 3.85
C LEU A 164 16.56 1.71 5.27
N ARG A 165 17.62 2.46 5.62
CA ARG A 165 18.18 2.42 6.97
C ARG A 165 17.22 2.93 8.02
N ARG A 166 16.41 3.94 7.71
CA ARG A 166 15.39 4.48 8.60
C ARG A 166 14.28 3.46 8.82
N ALA A 167 13.68 2.95 7.74
CA ALA A 167 12.59 1.98 7.79
C ALA A 167 13.00 0.70 8.54
N ALA A 168 14.21 0.19 8.31
CA ALA A 168 14.71 -1.00 9.00
C ALA A 168 14.78 -0.84 10.54
N ARG A 169 14.94 0.39 11.05
CA ARG A 169 14.92 0.66 12.50
C ARG A 169 13.53 0.65 13.09
N GLU A 170 12.51 0.91 12.30
CA GLU A 170 11.10 1.00 12.71
C GLU A 170 10.36 -0.35 12.63
N ARG A 171 11.11 -1.45 12.41
CA ARG A 171 10.61 -2.83 12.43
C ARG A 171 9.62 -3.17 11.32
N PHE A 172 9.96 -2.88 10.09
CA PHE A 172 9.23 -3.43 8.93
C PHE A 172 9.34 -4.96 8.83
N TRP A 173 10.39 -5.54 9.40
CA TRP A 173 10.61 -6.98 9.43
C TRP A 173 10.92 -7.42 10.87
N PRO A 174 10.21 -8.40 11.43
CA PRO A 174 10.64 -9.01 12.69
C PRO A 174 11.99 -9.68 12.46
N ALA A 175 13.01 -9.20 13.17
CA ALA A 175 14.32 -9.85 13.20
C ALA A 175 14.25 -11.17 13.96
#